data_6ebc74ee82615c740f6de6b41bcc3da7
#
_entry.id   6ebc74ee82615c740f6de6b41bcc3da7
#
_cell.length_a   1.000
_cell.length_b   1.000
_cell.length_c   1.000
_cell.angle_alpha   90.00
_cell.angle_beta   90.00
_cell.angle_gamma   90.00
#
_symmetry.space_group_name_H-M   'P 1'
#
loop_
_entity.id
_entity.type
_entity.pdbx_description
1 polymer ?
#
loop_
_entity_poly.entity_id
_entity_poly.type
_entity_poly.pdbx_seq_one_letter_code
_entity_poly.pdbx_strand_id
1 'polypeptide(L)'
;MFAPHLDIDEDPHRPGEFGSAPFDDEGVATAPRRVVDGGRLDGWFLSTYSARKLGMRTTGNAGGAHFLRLSSRLTRPRDDLRAMLRKLDTGLFVTELLGHGVNGVTGDYSRGASGYWVEGGEIRHPVEEITIAGNLREMFRSIVAVGADEIVRGSRRCGSVLIERMAVAG
;
A
#
# COMPACT_ATOMS: atom_id res chain seq x y z
N MET A 1 2.62 -10.61 -8.62
CA MET A 1 2.09 -9.26 -8.88
C MET A 1 2.88 -8.24 -8.08
N PHE A 2 3.17 -8.51 -6.83
CA PHE A 2 3.98 -7.71 -5.92
C PHE A 2 5.40 -8.25 -5.79
N ALA A 3 6.31 -7.50 -5.14
CA ALA A 3 7.63 -8.04 -4.78
C ALA A 3 7.48 -9.26 -3.85
N PRO A 4 8.34 -10.31 -4.00
CA PRO A 4 8.15 -11.59 -3.31
C PRO A 4 8.19 -11.55 -1.77
N HIS A 5 8.68 -10.47 -1.20
CA HIS A 5 8.78 -10.29 0.25
C HIS A 5 7.56 -9.59 0.86
N LEU A 6 6.54 -9.21 0.06
CA LEU A 6 5.40 -8.45 0.52
C LEU A 6 4.24 -9.35 0.89
N ASP A 7 3.60 -9.00 1.99
CA ASP A 7 2.32 -9.56 2.43
C ASP A 7 1.31 -8.43 2.63
N ILE A 8 0.04 -8.71 2.28
CA ILE A 8 -1.09 -7.83 2.62
C ILE A 8 -2.10 -8.69 3.37
N ASP A 9 -2.32 -8.35 4.63
CA ASP A 9 -3.32 -8.97 5.48
C ASP A 9 -4.55 -8.07 5.59
N GLU A 10 -5.74 -8.68 5.58
CA GLU A 10 -7.00 -8.05 5.91
C GLU A 10 -7.50 -8.58 7.24
N ASP A 11 -7.83 -7.69 8.18
CA ASP A 11 -8.36 -8.06 9.49
C ASP A 11 -9.59 -7.18 9.82
N PRO A 12 -10.80 -7.68 9.58
CA PRO A 12 -12.04 -6.97 9.89
C PRO A 12 -12.40 -6.98 11.39
N HIS A 13 -11.68 -7.74 12.21
CA HIS A 13 -12.03 -7.96 13.62
C HIS A 13 -11.07 -7.22 14.57
N ARG A 14 -10.95 -5.91 14.38
CA ARG A 14 -10.11 -5.02 15.20
C ARG A 14 -10.96 -4.00 15.95
N PRO A 15 -11.41 -4.32 17.18
CA PRO A 15 -12.29 -3.44 17.93
C PRO A 15 -11.70 -2.03 18.09
N GLY A 16 -12.52 -1.01 17.79
CA GLY A 16 -12.12 0.39 17.88
C GLY A 16 -11.32 0.94 16.68
N GLU A 17 -10.96 0.11 15.70
CA GLU A 17 -10.26 0.54 14.48
C GLU A 17 -11.24 0.81 13.34
N PHE A 18 -10.92 1.77 12.47
CA PHE A 18 -11.68 1.99 11.24
C PHE A 18 -11.62 0.76 10.32
N GLY A 19 -12.76 0.42 9.70
CA GLY A 19 -12.88 -0.77 8.85
C GLY A 19 -13.06 -2.07 9.63
N SER A 20 -13.25 -2.01 10.95
CA SER A 20 -13.66 -3.15 11.75
C SER A 20 -15.16 -3.38 11.61
N ALA A 21 -15.57 -4.54 11.13
CA ALA A 21 -16.98 -4.91 10.96
C ALA A 21 -17.16 -6.43 11.01
N PRO A 22 -18.12 -6.96 11.78
CA PRO A 22 -18.40 -8.39 11.84
C PRO A 22 -19.13 -8.91 10.60
N PHE A 23 -19.69 -8.03 9.77
CA PHE A 23 -20.34 -8.33 8.49
C PHE A 23 -20.15 -7.17 7.51
N ASP A 24 -20.25 -7.47 6.23
CA ASP A 24 -20.17 -6.49 5.15
C ASP A 24 -21.52 -5.78 4.88
N ASP A 25 -21.58 -4.92 3.85
CA ASP A 25 -22.81 -4.17 3.50
C ASP A 25 -23.96 -5.05 3.00
N GLU A 26 -23.70 -6.32 2.70
CA GLU A 26 -24.72 -7.33 2.35
C GLU A 26 -25.08 -8.25 3.53
N GLY A 27 -24.55 -8.00 4.72
CA GLY A 27 -24.76 -8.82 5.91
C GLY A 27 -23.99 -10.13 5.91
N VAL A 28 -23.00 -10.28 5.04
CA VAL A 28 -22.14 -11.46 4.99
C VAL A 28 -21.06 -11.36 6.06
N ALA A 29 -20.90 -12.41 6.86
CA ALA A 29 -19.86 -12.45 7.90
C ALA A 29 -18.47 -12.26 7.29
N THR A 30 -17.69 -11.39 7.91
CA THR A 30 -16.30 -11.11 7.53
C THR A 30 -15.33 -12.07 8.22
N ALA A 31 -14.14 -12.22 7.68
CA ALA A 31 -13.08 -13.03 8.28
C ALA A 31 -11.70 -12.45 8.00
N PRO A 32 -10.75 -12.56 8.95
CA PRO A 32 -9.35 -12.26 8.68
C PRO A 32 -8.81 -13.15 7.57
N ARG A 33 -8.02 -12.56 6.67
CA ARG A 33 -7.43 -13.31 5.56
C ARG A 33 -6.16 -12.64 5.04
N ARG A 34 -5.34 -13.41 4.36
CA ARG A 34 -4.22 -12.90 3.59
C ARG A 34 -4.67 -12.63 2.15
N VAL A 35 -4.51 -11.40 1.70
CA VAL A 35 -4.85 -10.95 0.33
C VAL A 35 -3.66 -11.12 -0.60
N VAL A 36 -2.46 -10.82 -0.09
CA VAL A 36 -1.19 -11.05 -0.80
C VAL A 36 -0.28 -11.86 0.12
N ASP A 37 0.23 -12.98 -0.39
CA ASP A 37 1.14 -13.88 0.29
C ASP A 37 2.44 -14.02 -0.51
N GLY A 38 3.54 -13.50 0.04
CA GLY A 38 4.84 -13.54 -0.63
C GLY A 38 4.81 -12.98 -2.06
N GLY A 39 4.15 -11.84 -2.25
CA GLY A 39 4.01 -11.18 -3.55
C GLY A 39 2.96 -11.77 -4.49
N ARG A 40 2.37 -12.92 -4.15
CA ARG A 40 1.29 -13.54 -4.90
C ARG A 40 -0.06 -13.02 -4.43
N LEU A 41 -0.93 -12.62 -5.35
CA LEU A 41 -2.32 -12.29 -5.05
C LEU A 41 -3.10 -13.58 -4.77
N ASP A 42 -3.57 -13.75 -3.54
CA ASP A 42 -4.30 -14.94 -3.09
C ASP A 42 -5.81 -14.71 -3.00
N GLY A 43 -6.27 -13.47 -2.98
CA GLY A 43 -7.69 -13.19 -2.84
C GLY A 43 -8.15 -11.90 -3.50
N TRP A 44 -9.44 -11.91 -3.86
CA TRP A 44 -10.18 -10.76 -4.38
C TRP A 44 -11.07 -10.19 -3.29
N PHE A 45 -11.49 -8.95 -3.44
CA PHE A 45 -12.53 -8.33 -2.61
C PHE A 45 -13.87 -8.51 -3.33
N LEU A 46 -14.67 -9.49 -2.90
CA LEU A 46 -15.88 -9.90 -3.60
C LEU A 46 -17.13 -9.68 -2.76
N SER A 47 -18.08 -8.93 -3.32
CA SER A 47 -19.48 -8.94 -2.92
C SER A 47 -20.17 -10.22 -3.40
N THR A 48 -21.40 -10.50 -2.99
CA THR A 48 -22.19 -11.63 -3.50
C THR A 48 -22.41 -11.52 -5.01
N TYR A 49 -22.60 -10.30 -5.53
CA TYR A 49 -22.78 -10.06 -6.96
C TYR A 49 -21.51 -10.36 -7.76
N SER A 50 -20.37 -9.80 -7.37
CA SER A 50 -19.10 -10.00 -8.09
C SER A 50 -18.63 -11.46 -7.99
N ALA A 51 -18.80 -12.08 -6.84
CA ALA A 51 -18.50 -13.49 -6.63
C ALA A 51 -19.31 -14.39 -7.56
N ARG A 52 -20.64 -14.16 -7.66
CA ARG A 52 -21.52 -14.91 -8.57
C ARG A 52 -21.09 -14.77 -10.02
N LYS A 53 -20.74 -13.55 -10.47
CA LYS A 53 -20.23 -13.34 -11.83
C LYS A 53 -18.95 -14.10 -12.16
N LEU A 54 -18.10 -14.30 -11.16
CA LEU A 54 -16.82 -15.02 -11.30
C LEU A 54 -16.92 -16.51 -11.00
N GLY A 55 -18.11 -17.04 -10.67
CA GLY A 55 -18.27 -18.43 -10.23
C GLY A 55 -17.56 -18.74 -8.90
N MET A 56 -17.38 -17.73 -8.06
CA MET A 56 -16.67 -17.79 -6.78
C MET A 56 -17.63 -17.62 -5.59
N ARG A 57 -17.10 -17.72 -4.39
CA ARG A 57 -17.80 -17.34 -3.15
C ARG A 57 -17.47 -15.91 -2.78
N THR A 58 -18.43 -15.20 -2.18
CA THR A 58 -18.17 -13.88 -1.58
C THR A 58 -17.09 -13.97 -0.51
N THR A 59 -16.36 -12.88 -0.36
CA THR A 59 -15.30 -12.75 0.66
C THR A 59 -15.72 -11.84 1.82
N GLY A 60 -17.01 -11.44 1.89
CA GLY A 60 -17.50 -10.51 2.89
C GLY A 60 -16.95 -9.10 2.68
N ASN A 61 -16.86 -8.67 1.42
CA ASN A 61 -16.27 -7.38 1.05
C ASN A 61 -17.24 -6.51 0.20
N ALA A 62 -18.54 -6.69 0.35
CA ALA A 62 -19.49 -5.69 -0.14
C ALA A 62 -19.23 -4.36 0.62
N GLY A 63 -19.04 -3.27 -0.13
CA GLY A 63 -18.58 -2.00 0.44
C GLY A 63 -17.06 -1.79 0.40
N GLY A 64 -16.27 -2.82 0.13
CA GLY A 64 -14.82 -2.72 -0.07
C GLY A 64 -13.98 -3.52 0.93
N ALA A 65 -12.70 -3.18 0.97
CA ALA A 65 -11.76 -3.82 1.89
C ALA A 65 -11.93 -3.27 3.32
N HIS A 66 -11.78 -4.15 4.28
CA HIS A 66 -11.72 -3.83 5.70
C HIS A 66 -10.33 -3.29 6.11
N PHE A 67 -9.89 -3.52 7.36
CA PHE A 67 -8.59 -3.06 7.79
C PHE A 67 -7.47 -3.83 7.07
N LEU A 68 -6.65 -3.12 6.27
CA LEU A 68 -5.52 -3.70 5.54
C LEU A 68 -4.19 -3.31 6.16
N ARG A 69 -3.27 -4.26 6.23
CA ARG A 69 -1.88 -4.04 6.62
C ARG A 69 -0.96 -4.52 5.52
N LEU A 70 -0.12 -3.61 4.99
CA LEU A 70 1.03 -3.96 4.16
C LEU A 70 2.23 -4.23 5.06
N SER A 71 2.90 -5.36 4.85
CA SER A 71 4.12 -5.73 5.56
C SER A 71 5.14 -6.35 4.61
N SER A 72 6.39 -6.45 5.07
CA SER A 72 7.46 -7.10 4.33
C SER A 72 8.19 -8.10 5.23
N ARG A 73 8.47 -9.28 4.70
CA ARG A 73 9.27 -10.33 5.35
C ARG A 73 10.73 -9.92 5.58
N LEU A 74 11.17 -8.85 4.92
CA LEU A 74 12.52 -8.30 5.04
C LEU A 74 12.63 -7.20 6.10
N THR A 75 11.49 -6.69 6.60
CA THR A 75 11.45 -5.63 7.61
C THR A 75 12.10 -6.10 8.91
N ARG A 76 13.02 -5.31 9.43
CA ARG A 76 13.67 -5.52 10.72
C ARG A 76 13.10 -4.56 11.77
N PRO A 77 13.12 -4.87 13.06
CA PRO A 77 12.59 -3.99 14.11
C PRO A 77 13.22 -2.58 14.16
N ARG A 78 14.42 -2.42 13.60
CA ARG A 78 15.15 -1.15 13.54
C ARG A 78 15.00 -0.41 12.22
N ASP A 79 14.13 -0.86 11.33
CA ASP A 79 13.84 -0.19 10.05
C ASP A 79 12.87 0.97 10.26
N ASP A 80 13.21 1.89 11.16
CA ASP A 80 12.52 3.16 11.37
C ASP A 80 12.69 4.10 10.17
N LEU A 81 12.01 5.26 10.17
CA LEU A 81 12.12 6.24 9.10
C LEU A 81 13.58 6.61 8.79
N ARG A 82 14.41 6.79 9.83
CA ARG A 82 15.83 7.14 9.63
C ARG A 82 16.60 6.02 8.93
N ALA A 83 16.31 4.76 9.26
CA ALA A 83 16.89 3.62 8.56
C ALA A 83 16.38 3.52 7.12
N MET A 84 15.12 3.84 6.87
CA MET A 84 14.56 3.87 5.52
C MET A 84 15.19 4.98 4.67
N LEU A 85 15.43 6.18 5.22
CA LEU A 85 16.16 7.24 4.51
C LEU A 85 17.59 6.81 4.16
N ARG A 86 18.29 6.09 5.07
CA ARG A 86 19.62 5.53 4.75
C ARG A 86 19.57 4.46 3.66
N LYS A 87 18.49 3.66 3.57
CA LYS A 87 18.29 2.69 2.48
C LYS A 87 17.97 3.38 1.15
N LEU A 88 17.27 4.51 1.19
CA LEU A 88 17.03 5.36 0.03
C LEU A 88 18.34 5.94 -0.51
N ASP A 89 19.27 6.28 0.38
CA ASP A 89 20.56 6.93 0.12
C ASP A 89 20.38 8.28 -0.60
N THR A 90 20.08 8.25 -1.90
CA THR A 90 19.81 9.44 -2.70
C THR A 90 18.50 9.30 -3.46
N GLY A 91 17.59 10.26 -3.29
CA GLY A 91 16.28 10.25 -3.95
C GLY A 91 15.25 11.14 -3.28
N LEU A 92 13.99 10.89 -3.62
CA LEU A 92 12.85 11.68 -3.15
C LEU A 92 12.13 10.99 -1.99
N PHE A 93 12.02 11.67 -0.86
CA PHE A 93 11.15 11.30 0.26
C PHE A 93 9.82 12.04 0.12
N VAL A 94 8.80 11.35 -0.38
CA VAL A 94 7.44 11.90 -0.57
C VAL A 94 6.69 11.88 0.75
N THR A 95 6.15 13.03 1.17
CA THR A 95 5.32 13.15 2.37
C THR A 95 3.86 13.42 2.06
N GLU A 96 3.57 13.96 0.88
CA GLU A 96 2.21 14.29 0.47
C GLU A 96 1.99 13.96 -1.00
N LEU A 97 0.77 13.51 -1.31
CA LEU A 97 0.32 13.22 -2.67
C LEU A 97 -0.93 14.03 -3.00
N LEU A 98 -0.91 14.71 -4.14
CA LEU A 98 -1.99 15.56 -4.62
C LEU A 98 -2.72 14.93 -5.83
N GLY A 99 -4.01 15.22 -5.96
CA GLY A 99 -4.82 14.76 -7.10
C GLY A 99 -5.21 13.28 -7.04
N HIS A 100 -5.86 12.80 -8.12
CA HIS A 100 -6.46 11.47 -8.24
C HIS A 100 -5.97 10.68 -9.47
N GLY A 101 -4.75 10.92 -9.92
CA GLY A 101 -4.17 10.36 -11.15
C GLY A 101 -3.82 8.87 -11.06
N VAL A 102 -4.82 8.03 -10.77
CA VAL A 102 -4.67 6.57 -10.76
C VAL A 102 -5.73 5.92 -11.64
N ASN A 103 -5.31 5.21 -12.67
CA ASN A 103 -6.19 4.40 -13.49
C ASN A 103 -6.16 2.93 -13.01
N GLY A 104 -7.22 2.49 -12.34
CA GLY A 104 -7.31 1.13 -11.80
C GLY A 104 -7.40 0.03 -12.86
N VAL A 105 -7.68 0.36 -14.13
CA VAL A 105 -7.79 -0.60 -15.24
C VAL A 105 -6.44 -0.82 -15.91
N THR A 106 -5.75 0.27 -16.27
CA THR A 106 -4.44 0.20 -16.95
C THR A 106 -3.28 0.10 -15.98
N GLY A 107 -3.48 0.53 -14.75
CA GLY A 107 -2.44 0.65 -13.73
C GLY A 107 -1.63 1.93 -13.83
N ASP A 108 -1.98 2.85 -14.73
CA ASP A 108 -1.24 4.11 -14.86
C ASP A 108 -1.41 4.96 -13.61
N TYR A 109 -0.30 5.49 -13.15
CA TYR A 109 -0.19 6.30 -11.95
C TYR A 109 0.54 7.60 -12.27
N SER A 110 -0.09 8.72 -11.95
CA SER A 110 0.51 10.05 -12.09
C SER A 110 -0.10 10.98 -11.06
N ARG A 111 0.68 11.44 -10.08
CA ARG A 111 0.18 12.31 -9.01
C ARG A 111 1.15 13.43 -8.72
N GLY A 112 0.60 14.61 -8.42
CA GLY A 112 1.37 15.66 -7.79
C GLY A 112 1.93 15.19 -6.45
N ALA A 113 3.12 15.64 -6.11
CA ALA A 113 3.79 15.27 -4.88
C ALA A 113 4.57 16.44 -4.28
N SER A 114 4.73 16.39 -2.96
CA SER A 114 5.66 17.20 -2.20
C SER A 114 6.40 16.34 -1.19
N GLY A 115 7.56 16.82 -0.75
CA GLY A 115 8.39 16.09 0.19
C GLY A 115 9.78 16.70 0.32
N TYR A 116 10.78 15.85 0.34
CA TYR A 116 12.18 16.28 0.57
C TYR A 116 13.13 15.53 -0.34
N TRP A 117 14.14 16.23 -0.83
CA TRP A 117 15.30 15.63 -1.44
C TRP A 117 16.23 15.06 -0.37
N VAL A 118 16.71 13.84 -0.60
CA VAL A 118 17.59 13.09 0.31
C VAL A 118 18.90 12.81 -0.40
N GLU A 119 20.04 13.02 0.27
CA GLU A 119 21.38 12.66 -0.19
C GLU A 119 22.19 12.07 0.96
N GLY A 120 22.82 10.92 0.72
CA GLY A 120 23.57 10.19 1.73
C GLY A 120 22.70 9.76 2.92
N GLY A 121 21.40 9.52 2.69
CA GLY A 121 20.44 9.15 3.73
C GLY A 121 19.99 10.29 4.63
N GLU A 122 20.30 11.55 4.28
CA GLU A 122 19.92 12.74 5.03
C GLU A 122 19.04 13.68 4.20
N ILE A 123 18.01 14.24 4.84
CA ILE A 123 17.14 15.26 4.23
C ILE A 123 17.95 16.53 3.98
N ARG A 124 17.92 17.04 2.74
CA ARG A 124 18.66 18.26 2.32
C ARG A 124 17.77 19.48 2.19
N HIS A 125 16.73 19.40 1.37
CA HIS A 125 15.82 20.52 1.12
C HIS A 125 14.43 20.04 0.78
N PRO A 126 13.40 20.87 0.98
CA PRO A 126 12.05 20.55 0.54
C PRO A 126 11.94 20.56 -0.98
N VAL A 127 11.01 19.75 -1.49
CA VAL A 127 10.64 19.66 -2.92
C VAL A 127 9.13 19.70 -3.01
N GLU A 128 8.61 20.56 -3.87
CA GLU A 128 7.17 20.72 -4.13
C GLU A 128 6.91 20.97 -5.61
N GLU A 129 5.64 20.99 -5.99
CA GLU A 129 5.19 21.22 -7.39
C GLU A 129 5.78 20.19 -8.38
N ILE A 130 6.04 18.98 -7.93
CA ILE A 130 6.51 17.89 -8.77
C ILE A 130 5.39 16.90 -9.07
N THR A 131 5.59 16.12 -10.12
CA THR A 131 4.75 14.97 -10.47
C THR A 131 5.56 13.69 -10.38
N ILE A 132 5.04 12.69 -9.69
CA ILE A 132 5.58 11.33 -9.71
C ILE A 132 4.68 10.44 -10.56
N ALA A 133 5.28 9.63 -11.42
CA ALA A 133 4.55 8.79 -12.37
C ALA A 133 5.15 7.39 -12.50
N GLY A 134 4.30 6.44 -12.89
CA GLY A 134 4.67 5.05 -13.12
C GLY A 134 3.49 4.19 -13.50
N ASN A 135 3.67 2.89 -13.45
CA ASN A 135 2.58 1.91 -13.56
C ASN A 135 2.50 1.09 -12.28
N LEU A 136 1.32 0.96 -11.68
CA LEU A 136 1.10 0.29 -10.39
C LEU A 136 1.70 -1.12 -10.35
N ARG A 137 1.63 -1.88 -11.46
CA ARG A 137 2.19 -3.24 -11.51
C ARG A 137 3.71 -3.22 -11.36
N GLU A 138 4.37 -2.27 -12.00
CA GLU A 138 5.82 -2.10 -11.91
C GLU A 138 6.20 -1.55 -10.54
N MET A 139 5.47 -0.54 -10.05
CA MET A 139 5.68 0.03 -8.73
C MET A 139 5.60 -1.04 -7.63
N PHE A 140 4.57 -1.89 -7.65
CA PHE A 140 4.41 -2.95 -6.65
C PHE A 140 5.51 -4.02 -6.72
N ARG A 141 6.05 -4.28 -7.89
CA ARG A 141 7.17 -5.22 -8.08
C ARG A 141 8.50 -4.64 -7.65
N SER A 142 8.66 -3.34 -7.76
CA SER A 142 9.88 -2.62 -7.43
C SER A 142 9.89 -2.04 -6.00
N ILE A 143 8.93 -2.42 -5.15
CA ILE A 143 9.06 -2.15 -3.71
C ILE A 143 10.20 -3.00 -3.16
N VAL A 144 11.25 -2.34 -2.69
CA VAL A 144 12.47 -2.99 -2.18
C VAL A 144 12.52 -3.08 -0.67
N ALA A 145 11.77 -2.22 0.02
CA ALA A 145 11.67 -2.26 1.48
C ALA A 145 10.34 -1.65 1.98
N VAL A 146 9.90 -2.12 3.16
CA VAL A 146 8.83 -1.51 3.96
C VAL A 146 9.40 -1.29 5.36
N GLY A 147 9.21 -0.11 5.92
CA GLY A 147 9.70 0.26 7.25
C GLY A 147 8.92 -0.38 8.38
N ALA A 148 9.53 -0.38 9.57
CA ALA A 148 8.88 -0.75 10.83
C ALA A 148 8.17 0.44 11.50
N ASP A 149 8.28 1.62 10.92
CA ASP A 149 7.65 2.88 11.33
C ASP A 149 6.18 2.95 10.91
N GLU A 150 5.44 1.86 11.20
CA GLU A 150 4.05 1.73 10.79
C GLU A 150 3.16 2.85 11.36
N ILE A 151 2.34 3.43 10.50
CA ILE A 151 1.27 4.35 10.84
C ILE A 151 -0.07 3.81 10.38
N VAL A 152 -1.13 4.20 11.08
CA VAL A 152 -2.51 3.89 10.71
C VAL A 152 -3.15 5.15 10.11
N ARG A 153 -3.71 5.02 8.90
CA ARG A 153 -4.51 6.06 8.25
C ARG A 153 -5.85 5.46 7.81
N GLY A 154 -6.91 5.82 8.51
CA GLY A 154 -8.22 5.21 8.31
C GLY A 154 -8.14 3.69 8.54
N SER A 155 -8.52 2.90 7.55
CA SER A 155 -8.48 1.43 7.60
C SER A 155 -7.20 0.84 6.95
N ARG A 156 -6.10 1.58 6.94
CA ARG A 156 -4.84 1.14 6.32
C ARG A 156 -3.69 1.30 7.32
N ARG A 157 -2.82 0.30 7.38
CA ARG A 157 -1.61 0.29 8.20
C ARG A 157 -0.41 -0.06 7.35
N CYS A 158 0.60 0.77 7.37
CA CYS A 158 1.82 0.59 6.60
C CYS A 158 2.97 1.40 7.19
N GLY A 159 4.19 0.91 7.10
CA GLY A 159 5.41 1.69 7.30
C GLY A 159 5.81 2.47 6.05
N SER A 160 6.91 3.21 6.11
CA SER A 160 7.50 3.85 4.94
C SER A 160 7.77 2.82 3.84
N VAL A 161 7.42 3.13 2.59
CA VAL A 161 7.60 2.24 1.44
C VAL A 161 8.70 2.79 0.55
N LEU A 162 9.73 1.98 0.29
CA LEU A 162 10.81 2.32 -0.64
C LEU A 162 10.56 1.62 -1.98
N ILE A 163 10.38 2.41 -3.04
CA ILE A 163 10.26 1.97 -4.42
C ILE A 163 11.58 2.26 -5.11
N GLU A 164 12.13 1.29 -5.84
CA GLU A 164 13.45 1.37 -6.47
C GLU A 164 13.59 2.59 -7.39
N ARG A 165 12.56 2.86 -8.21
CA ARG A 165 12.53 4.02 -9.10
C ARG A 165 11.11 4.40 -9.52
N MET A 166 10.92 5.68 -9.78
CA MET A 166 9.73 6.25 -10.41
C MET A 166 10.15 7.39 -11.34
N ALA A 167 9.32 7.71 -12.33
CA ALA A 167 9.51 8.95 -13.09
C ALA A 167 9.14 10.15 -12.22
N VAL A 168 9.96 11.19 -12.27
CA VAL A 168 9.73 12.48 -11.59
C VAL A 168 9.84 13.59 -12.61
N ALA A 169 8.90 14.53 -12.62
CA ALA A 169 8.87 15.71 -13.45
C ALA A 169 8.44 16.93 -12.60
N GLY A 170 9.03 18.08 -12.88
CA GLY A 170 8.79 19.36 -12.24
C GLY A 170 9.86 20.35 -12.63
#